data_9a4177d07307d60c153d3f92bc0ba80a
#
_entry.id   9a4177d07307d60c153d3f92bc0ba80a
#
_cell.length_a   1.000
_cell.length_b   1.000
_cell.length_c   1.000
_cell.angle_alpha   90.00
_cell.angle_beta   90.00
_cell.angle_gamma   90.00
#
_symmetry.space_group_name_H-M   'P 1'
#
loop_
_entity.id
_entity.type
_entity.pdbx_description
1 polymer ?
#
loop_
_entity_poly.entity_id
_entity_poly.type
_entity_poly.pdbx_seq_one_letter_code
_entity_poly.pdbx_strand_id
1 'polypeptide(L)' 'MKAIYFIGAGGIGMSALERYFNQNGYKVGGYDKTPSALTETLNAEGISIHYEDDIESVDSIFKN' A
#
# COMPACT_ATOMS: atom_id res chain seq x y z
N MET A 1 9.46 -9.52 -10.47
CA MET A 1 8.58 -8.38 -10.13
C MET A 1 9.09 -7.70 -8.87
N LYS A 2 9.14 -6.39 -8.89
CA LYS A 2 9.56 -5.62 -7.71
C LYS A 2 8.35 -5.29 -6.85
N ALA A 3 8.55 -5.31 -5.55
CA ALA A 3 7.49 -5.01 -4.60
C ALA A 3 8.00 -4.04 -3.55
N ILE A 4 7.09 -3.20 -3.05
CA ILE A 4 7.43 -2.21 -2.03
C ILE A 4 6.26 -2.07 -1.07
N TYR A 5 6.57 -1.93 0.20
CA TYR A 5 5.56 -1.85 1.25
C TYR A 5 5.79 -0.59 2.08
N PHE A 6 4.73 0.17 2.28
CA PHE A 6 4.81 1.45 2.99
C PHE A 6 4.16 1.36 4.35
N ILE A 7 4.79 1.98 5.34
CA ILE A 7 4.19 2.15 6.67
C ILE A 7 3.66 3.57 6.74
N GLY A 8 2.42 3.74 7.18
CA GLY A 8 1.75 5.03 7.15
C GLY A 8 1.25 5.36 5.76
N ALA A 9 0.74 4.36 5.06
CA ALA A 9 0.41 4.46 3.64
C ALA A 9 -0.66 5.51 3.32
N GLY A 10 -1.48 5.90 4.30
CA GLY A 10 -2.50 6.91 4.10
C GLY A 10 -2.01 8.34 4.22
N GLY A 11 -0.72 8.57 4.44
CA GLY A 11 -0.16 9.89 4.50
C GLY A 11 -0.16 10.57 3.14
N ILE A 12 -0.40 11.88 3.11
CA ILE A 12 -0.51 12.62 1.85
C ILE A 12 0.77 12.51 1.02
N GLY A 13 1.92 12.69 1.66
CA GLY A 13 3.19 12.58 0.95
C GLY A 13 3.49 11.16 0.50
N MET A 14 3.04 10.17 1.27
CA MET A 14 3.26 8.78 0.93
C MET A 14 2.44 8.34 -0.27
N SER A 15 1.23 8.89 -0.42
CA SER A 15 0.37 8.48 -1.53
C SER A 15 1.00 8.79 -2.88
N ALA A 16 1.72 9.89 -2.99
CA ALA A 16 2.39 10.25 -4.24
C ALA A 16 3.46 9.21 -4.62
N LEU A 17 4.24 8.77 -3.63
CA LEU A 17 5.26 7.74 -3.85
C LEU A 17 4.62 6.39 -4.21
N GLU A 18 3.55 6.05 -3.52
CA GLU A 18 2.85 4.80 -3.77
C GLU A 18 2.34 4.74 -5.21
N ARG A 19 1.75 5.82 -5.69
CA ARG A 19 1.26 5.89 -7.04
C ARG A 19 2.39 5.84 -8.06
N TYR A 20 3.48 6.52 -7.75
CA TYR A 20 4.65 6.49 -8.63
C TYR A 20 5.13 5.06 -8.86
N PHE A 21 5.33 4.31 -7.78
CA PHE A 21 5.81 2.93 -7.90
C PHE A 21 4.77 2.02 -8.55
N ASN A 22 3.50 2.24 -8.23
CA ASN A 22 2.43 1.44 -8.82
C ASN A 22 2.39 1.63 -10.34
N GLN A 23 2.56 2.86 -10.80
CA GLN A 23 2.54 3.16 -12.22
C GLN A 23 3.78 2.65 -12.95
N ASN A 24 4.84 2.37 -12.21
CA ASN A 24 6.07 1.86 -12.78
C ASN A 24 6.21 0.34 -12.64
N GLY A 25 5.11 -0.35 -12.44
CA GLY A 25 5.10 -1.80 -12.47
C GLY A 25 5.46 -2.48 -11.17
N TYR A 26 5.57 -1.73 -10.08
CA TYR A 26 5.83 -2.34 -8.77
C TYR A 26 4.54 -2.90 -8.19
N LYS A 27 4.69 -3.97 -7.43
CA LYS A 27 3.60 -4.44 -6.58
C LYS A 27 3.66 -3.60 -5.30
N VAL A 28 2.66 -2.75 -5.09
CA VAL A 28 2.68 -1.80 -3.98
C VAL A 28 1.63 -2.18 -2.94
N GLY A 29 2.04 -2.17 -1.69
CA GLY A 29 1.13 -2.36 -0.58
C GLY A 29 1.55 -1.48 0.58
N GLY A 30 0.74 -1.46 1.62
CA GLY A 30 1.07 -0.67 2.77
C GLY A 30 0.13 -0.86 3.94
N TYR A 31 0.48 -0.24 5.04
CA TYR A 31 -0.29 -0.28 6.27
C TYR A 31 -0.63 1.13 6.72
N ASP A 32 -1.87 1.35 7.12
CA ASP A 32 -2.26 2.57 7.78
C ASP A 32 -3.28 2.20 8.86
N LYS A 33 -3.08 2.72 10.04
CA LYS A 33 -3.94 2.39 11.17
C LYS A 33 -5.37 2.87 10.96
N THR A 34 -5.57 3.94 10.21
CA THR A 34 -6.87 4.59 10.09
C THR A 34 -7.36 4.58 8.65
N PRO A 35 -8.48 3.91 8.37
CA PRO A 35 -9.10 4.01 7.05
C PRO A 35 -9.49 5.46 6.76
N SER A 36 -9.35 5.86 5.51
CA SER A 36 -9.70 7.20 5.09
C SER A 36 -10.14 7.16 3.63
N ALA A 37 -10.70 8.28 3.15
CA ALA A 37 -11.08 8.38 1.75
C ALA A 37 -9.86 8.16 0.86
N LEU A 38 -8.69 8.66 1.28
CA LEU A 38 -7.47 8.48 0.51
C LEU A 38 -7.03 7.01 0.45
N THR A 39 -7.06 6.29 1.58
CA THR A 39 -6.68 4.88 1.56
C THR A 39 -7.64 4.04 0.72
N GLU A 40 -8.93 4.39 0.75
CA GLU A 40 -9.90 3.69 -0.10
C GLU A 40 -9.64 3.95 -1.58
N THR A 41 -9.28 5.17 -1.92
CA THR A 41 -8.90 5.49 -3.29
C THR A 41 -7.66 4.70 -3.73
N LEU A 42 -6.67 4.61 -2.85
CA LEU A 42 -5.46 3.84 -3.16
C LEU A 42 -5.78 2.37 -3.38
N ASN A 43 -6.66 1.80 -2.56
CA ASN A 43 -7.10 0.42 -2.77
C ASN A 43 -7.77 0.24 -4.13
N ALA A 44 -8.60 1.20 -4.52
CA ALA A 44 -9.27 1.14 -5.82
C ALA A 44 -8.28 1.23 -6.98
N GLU A 45 -7.13 1.84 -6.75
CA GLU A 45 -6.07 1.97 -7.76
C GLU A 45 -5.17 0.74 -7.84
N GLY A 46 -5.42 -0.26 -7.01
CA GLY A 46 -4.63 -1.47 -7.02
C GLY A 46 -3.50 -1.52 -5.99
N ILE A 47 -3.45 -0.54 -5.10
CA ILE A 47 -2.47 -0.49 -4.02
C ILE A 47 -3.11 -1.11 -2.78
N SER A 48 -2.58 -2.23 -2.31
CA SER A 48 -3.19 -2.98 -1.22
C SER A 48 -2.89 -2.33 0.13
N ILE A 49 -3.88 -1.66 0.70
CA ILE A 49 -3.73 -1.00 2.01
C ILE A 49 -4.39 -1.85 3.08
N HIS A 50 -3.65 -2.17 4.12
CA HIS A 50 -4.13 -2.92 5.27
C HIS A 50 -4.27 -2.00 6.46
N TYR A 51 -5.27 -2.26 7.29
CA TYR A 51 -5.57 -1.42 8.44
C TYR A 51 -5.24 -2.10 9.77
N GLU A 52 -4.80 -3.34 9.71
CA GLU A 52 -4.40 -4.10 10.88
C GLU A 52 -2.90 -4.36 10.81
N ASP A 53 -2.25 -4.25 11.97
CA ASP A 53 -0.83 -4.54 12.08
C ASP A 53 -0.65 -6.05 12.05
N ASP A 54 -0.61 -6.60 10.84
CA ASP A 54 -0.62 -8.04 10.61
C ASP A 54 0.53 -8.43 9.69
N ILE A 55 1.52 -9.08 10.26
CA ILE A 55 2.68 -9.55 9.51
C ILE A 55 2.29 -10.51 8.39
N GLU A 56 1.25 -11.29 8.60
CA GLU A 56 0.79 -12.22 7.58
C GLU A 56 0.29 -11.49 6.34
N SER A 57 -0.32 -10.31 6.53
CA SER A 57 -0.72 -9.49 5.40
C SER A 57 0.47 -9.04 4.58
N VAL A 58 1.57 -8.68 5.23
CA VAL A 58 2.80 -8.32 4.54
C VAL A 58 3.31 -9.50 3.73
N ASP A 59 3.37 -10.68 4.35
CA ASP A 59 3.80 -11.89 3.68
C ASP A 59 2.94 -12.20 2.48
N SER A 60 1.64 -12.03 2.62
CA SER A 60 0.68 -12.28 1.55
C SER A 60 0.95 -11.39 0.33
N ILE A 61 1.38 -10.15 0.55
CA ILE A 61 1.67 -9.21 -0.53
C ILE A 61 2.99 -9.53 -1.23
N PHE A 62 4.03 -9.88 -0.47
CA PHE A 62 5.37 -10.03 -1.01
C PHE A 62 5.80 -11.46 -1.26
N LYS A 63 5.04 -12.40 -0.80
CA LYS A 63 5.34 -13.81 -0.98
C LYS A 63 4.80 -14.29 -2.32
N ASN A 64 5.59 -14.98 -3.03
CA ASN A 64 5.15 -15.47 -4.32
C ASN A 64 4.80 -16.80 -4.47
#